data_b4f53d240c14d75d1d71768f18f78147
#
_entry.id   b4f53d240c14d75d1d71768f18f78147
#
_cell.length_a   1.000
_cell.length_b   1.000
_cell.length_c   1.000
_cell.angle_alpha   90.00
_cell.angle_beta   90.00
_cell.angle_gamma   90.00
#
_symmetry.space_group_name_H-M   'P 1'
#
loop_
_entity.id
_entity.type
_entity.pdbx_description
1 polymer ?
#
loop_
_entity_poly.entity_id
_entity_poly.type
_entity_poly.pdbx_seq_one_letter_code
_entity_poly.pdbx_strand_id
1 'polypeptide(L)'
;MEEDYRFYLHWLKLGAEKYGCAVHAWVLMTNHVHLLLTPDAPNGISQLMQSLGRRYAQYVNRFYQRSGSVWEGRFKSSLIQAEEYLLTCYRYIELNPVRADMVRDPGEYAWSSYRHNGLGRTDVLITEHPLYRQIAVTAAARQAGYQALFRAHLDEPALTEIRDTVNRNLPLGAGRFREQVADALGRRVGLRARGRKADVPALPLPGQMGLEL
;
A
#
# COMPACT_ATOMS: atom_id res chain seq x y z
N MET A 1 -15.48 11.99 -8.23
CA MET A 1 -14.80 10.72 -7.88
C MET A 1 -14.06 10.08 -9.07
N GLU A 2 -14.68 9.80 -10.21
CA GLU A 2 -13.95 9.19 -11.35
C GLU A 2 -12.80 10.06 -11.87
N GLU A 3 -13.01 11.36 -11.96
CA GLU A 3 -11.98 12.32 -12.40
C GLU A 3 -10.80 12.37 -11.43
N ASP A 4 -11.06 12.21 -10.12
CA ASP A 4 -10.01 12.18 -9.10
C ASP A 4 -9.10 10.96 -9.28
N TYR A 5 -9.70 9.80 -9.59
CA TYR A 5 -8.94 8.57 -9.87
C TYR A 5 -8.13 8.69 -11.16
N ARG A 6 -8.72 9.24 -12.22
CA ARG A 6 -8.03 9.49 -13.50
C ARG A 6 -6.87 10.47 -13.32
N PHE A 7 -7.08 11.53 -12.55
CA PHE A 7 -6.03 12.48 -12.21
C PHE A 7 -4.88 11.80 -11.46
N TYR A 8 -5.20 10.98 -10.45
CA TYR A 8 -4.20 10.27 -9.66
C TYR A 8 -3.38 9.31 -10.54
N LEU A 9 -4.02 8.49 -11.36
CA LEU A 9 -3.35 7.52 -12.25
C LEU A 9 -2.50 8.22 -13.31
N HIS A 10 -2.96 9.32 -13.87
CA HIS A 10 -2.18 10.11 -14.83
C HIS A 10 -0.86 10.59 -14.20
N TRP A 11 -0.92 11.17 -13.01
CA TRP A 11 0.29 11.66 -12.35
C TRP A 11 1.13 10.55 -11.73
N LEU A 12 0.54 9.43 -11.38
CA LEU A 12 1.28 8.22 -10.98
C LEU A 12 2.11 7.71 -12.15
N LYS A 13 1.55 7.62 -13.35
CA LYS A 13 2.26 7.19 -14.56
C LYS A 13 3.43 8.10 -14.87
N LEU A 14 3.19 9.40 -15.00
CA LEU A 14 4.24 10.38 -15.30
C LEU A 14 5.34 10.40 -14.22
N GLY A 15 4.95 10.24 -12.97
CA GLY A 15 5.89 10.15 -11.86
C GLY A 15 6.69 8.86 -11.87
N ALA A 16 6.07 7.73 -12.15
CA ALA A 16 6.72 6.43 -12.27
C ALA A 16 7.80 6.44 -13.36
N GLU A 17 7.45 6.94 -14.55
CA GLU A 17 8.41 7.12 -15.65
C GLU A 17 9.55 8.07 -15.26
N LYS A 18 9.22 9.22 -14.66
CA LYS A 18 10.22 10.24 -14.31
C LYS A 18 11.23 9.79 -13.25
N TYR A 19 10.77 9.02 -12.26
CA TYR A 19 11.58 8.65 -11.10
C TYR A 19 12.06 7.19 -11.14
N GLY A 20 11.89 6.50 -12.29
CA GLY A 20 12.34 5.14 -12.49
C GLY A 20 11.67 4.17 -11.49
N CYS A 21 10.34 4.13 -11.48
CA CYS A 21 9.58 3.21 -10.63
C CYS A 21 8.70 2.31 -11.48
N ALA A 22 8.99 1.02 -11.53
CA ALA A 22 8.10 0.04 -12.13
C ALA A 22 6.88 -0.18 -11.23
N VAL A 23 5.67 -0.04 -11.79
CA VAL A 23 4.41 -0.29 -11.08
C VAL A 23 3.93 -1.68 -11.43
N HIS A 24 3.73 -2.56 -10.46
CA HIS A 24 3.36 -3.95 -10.66
C HIS A 24 1.90 -4.25 -10.33
N ALA A 25 1.39 -3.62 -9.27
CA ALA A 25 -0.02 -3.68 -8.90
C ALA A 25 -0.44 -2.38 -8.21
N TRP A 26 -1.72 -2.06 -8.35
CA TRP A 26 -2.31 -0.89 -7.72
C TRP A 26 -3.81 -1.07 -7.47
N VAL A 27 -4.33 -0.37 -6.48
CA VAL A 27 -5.76 -0.16 -6.25
C VAL A 27 -6.00 1.21 -5.65
N LEU A 28 -6.97 1.92 -6.18
CA LEU A 28 -7.46 3.19 -5.63
C LEU A 28 -8.77 2.91 -4.89
N MET A 29 -8.71 2.98 -3.56
CA MET A 29 -9.89 2.91 -2.70
C MET A 29 -10.47 4.32 -2.50
N THR A 30 -11.61 4.43 -1.86
CA THR A 30 -12.29 5.72 -1.65
C THR A 30 -11.49 6.69 -0.77
N ASN A 31 -10.67 6.18 0.13
CA ASN A 31 -9.94 6.97 1.14
C ASN A 31 -8.45 6.62 1.26
N HIS A 32 -7.96 5.64 0.50
CA HIS A 32 -6.55 5.25 0.51
C HIS A 32 -6.15 4.57 -0.80
N VAL A 33 -4.84 4.39 -0.99
CA VAL A 33 -4.25 3.78 -2.18
C VAL A 33 -3.23 2.73 -1.76
N HIS A 34 -3.20 1.61 -2.46
CA HIS A 34 -2.10 0.65 -2.38
C HIS A 34 -1.37 0.57 -3.71
N LEU A 35 -0.05 0.53 -3.65
CA LEU A 35 0.84 0.41 -4.79
C LEU A 35 1.90 -0.67 -4.50
N LEU A 36 2.22 -1.48 -5.50
CA LEU A 36 3.36 -2.38 -5.48
C LEU A 36 4.35 -1.89 -6.53
N LEU A 37 5.53 -1.49 -6.07
CA LEU A 37 6.52 -0.76 -6.86
C LEU A 37 7.91 -1.37 -6.73
N THR A 38 8.70 -1.32 -7.81
CA THR A 38 10.15 -1.54 -7.75
C THR A 38 10.85 -0.29 -8.28
N PRO A 39 11.69 0.39 -7.48
CA PRO A 39 12.45 1.55 -7.92
C PRO A 39 13.76 1.12 -8.58
N ASP A 40 14.20 1.86 -9.63
CA ASP A 40 15.51 1.70 -10.25
C ASP A 40 16.63 2.34 -9.40
N ALA A 41 16.26 3.30 -8.54
CA ALA A 41 17.18 4.05 -7.70
C ALA A 41 16.66 4.18 -6.25
N PRO A 42 17.53 4.28 -5.24
CA PRO A 42 17.14 4.27 -3.81
C PRO A 42 16.09 5.32 -3.41
N ASN A 43 16.07 6.48 -4.06
CA ASN A 43 15.16 7.58 -3.74
C ASN A 43 13.92 7.66 -4.66
N GLY A 44 13.79 6.77 -5.64
CA GLY A 44 12.73 6.81 -6.66
C GLY A 44 11.34 6.86 -6.06
N ILE A 45 11.02 5.94 -5.15
CA ILE A 45 9.70 5.88 -4.48
C ILE A 45 9.43 7.16 -3.68
N SER A 46 10.40 7.65 -2.92
CA SER A 46 10.21 8.86 -2.11
C SER A 46 9.93 10.09 -2.96
N GLN A 47 10.66 10.24 -4.07
CA GLN A 47 10.46 11.34 -5.03
C GLN A 47 9.10 11.22 -5.75
N LEU A 48 8.74 10.01 -6.19
CA LEU A 48 7.45 9.72 -6.78
C LEU A 48 6.32 10.11 -5.84
N MET A 49 6.32 9.57 -4.62
CA MET A 49 5.24 9.78 -3.65
C MET A 49 5.14 11.24 -3.19
N GLN A 50 6.28 11.94 -3.04
CA GLN A 50 6.28 13.37 -2.72
C GLN A 50 5.67 14.19 -3.85
N SER A 51 6.07 13.92 -5.11
CA SER A 51 5.54 14.63 -6.28
C SER A 51 4.05 14.40 -6.46
N LEU A 52 3.64 13.12 -6.43
CA LEU A 52 2.25 12.69 -6.61
C LEU A 52 1.35 13.25 -5.49
N GLY A 53 1.78 13.09 -4.24
CA GLY A 53 1.01 13.56 -3.08
C GLY A 53 0.78 15.06 -3.09
N ARG A 54 1.80 15.87 -3.47
CA ARG A 54 1.67 17.32 -3.60
C ARG A 54 0.69 17.71 -4.70
N ARG A 55 0.81 17.10 -5.88
CA ARG A 55 -0.06 17.41 -7.03
C ARG A 55 -1.50 17.04 -6.77
N TYR A 56 -1.73 15.87 -6.18
CA TYR A 56 -3.07 15.43 -5.84
C TYR A 56 -3.72 16.31 -4.76
N ALA A 57 -2.97 16.71 -3.73
CA ALA A 57 -3.47 17.64 -2.71
C ALA A 57 -3.82 19.01 -3.30
N GLN A 58 -2.99 19.55 -4.20
CA GLN A 58 -3.29 20.81 -4.89
C GLN A 58 -4.53 20.70 -5.77
N TYR A 59 -4.67 19.61 -6.52
CA TYR A 59 -5.85 19.34 -7.34
C TYR A 59 -7.12 19.27 -6.49
N VAL A 60 -7.15 18.44 -5.45
CA VAL A 60 -8.32 18.29 -4.58
C VAL A 60 -8.68 19.62 -3.91
N ASN A 61 -7.71 20.34 -3.35
CA ASN A 61 -7.98 21.61 -2.70
C ASN A 61 -8.53 22.65 -3.66
N ARG A 62 -8.00 22.71 -4.89
CA ARG A 62 -8.50 23.66 -5.91
C ARG A 62 -9.88 23.24 -6.44
N PHE A 63 -10.06 21.97 -6.78
CA PHE A 63 -11.29 21.48 -7.39
C PHE A 63 -12.48 21.55 -6.43
N TYR A 64 -12.27 21.16 -5.17
CA TYR A 64 -13.28 21.13 -4.12
C TYR A 64 -13.33 22.39 -3.26
N GLN A 65 -12.61 23.46 -3.64
CA GLN A 65 -12.57 24.75 -2.94
C GLN A 65 -12.28 24.59 -1.43
N ARG A 66 -11.34 23.72 -1.08
CA ARG A 66 -10.95 23.42 0.29
C ARG A 66 -9.49 23.79 0.56
N SER A 67 -9.11 23.86 1.83
CA SER A 67 -7.73 24.09 2.27
C SER A 67 -7.28 22.99 3.24
N GLY A 68 -5.98 22.93 3.49
CA GLY A 68 -5.39 21.99 4.43
C GLY A 68 -4.90 20.69 3.79
N SER A 69 -4.48 19.74 4.64
CA SER A 69 -3.96 18.45 4.19
C SER A 69 -5.05 17.53 3.65
N VAL A 70 -4.76 16.86 2.56
CA VAL A 70 -5.57 15.74 2.02
C VAL A 70 -5.08 14.42 2.61
N TRP A 71 -3.79 14.38 2.97
CA TRP A 71 -3.13 13.18 3.47
C TRP A 71 -3.05 13.22 5.00
N GLU A 72 -3.38 12.10 5.63
CA GLU A 72 -3.29 11.93 7.09
C GLU A 72 -1.84 12.01 7.61
N GLY A 73 -0.85 11.73 6.72
CA GLY A 73 0.56 11.79 7.04
C GLY A 73 1.43 11.39 5.85
N ARG A 74 2.66 11.01 6.14
CA ARG A 74 3.57 10.45 5.12
C ARG A 74 3.07 9.07 4.68
N PHE A 75 3.37 8.70 3.42
CA PHE A 75 3.08 7.36 2.94
C PHE A 75 3.79 6.29 3.81
N LYS A 76 3.14 5.16 3.96
CA LYS A 76 3.71 3.97 4.60
C LYS A 76 4.31 3.06 3.53
N SER A 77 5.42 2.42 3.84
CA SER A 77 6.08 1.52 2.90
C SER A 77 6.72 0.35 3.62
N SER A 78 6.73 -0.81 2.94
CA SER A 78 7.39 -2.02 3.40
C SER A 78 8.25 -2.57 2.28
N LEU A 79 9.47 -2.96 2.60
CA LEU A 79 10.29 -3.75 1.70
C LEU A 79 9.77 -5.18 1.72
N ILE A 80 9.59 -5.78 0.54
CA ILE A 80 8.98 -7.10 0.40
C ILE A 80 10.04 -8.11 -0.06
N GLN A 81 10.12 -9.24 0.61
CA GLN A 81 10.86 -10.41 0.12
C GLN A 81 10.06 -10.99 -1.06
N ALA A 82 10.53 -10.69 -2.28
CA ALA A 82 9.72 -10.88 -3.48
C ALA A 82 9.39 -12.37 -3.73
N GLU A 83 10.34 -13.27 -3.54
CA GLU A 83 10.19 -14.71 -3.82
C GLU A 83 9.05 -15.37 -3.02
N GLU A 84 8.82 -14.89 -1.80
CA GLU A 84 7.82 -15.47 -0.89
C GLU A 84 6.50 -14.68 -0.87
N TYR A 85 6.57 -13.35 -0.91
CA TYR A 85 5.45 -12.50 -0.58
C TYR A 85 4.89 -11.69 -1.76
N LEU A 86 5.57 -11.63 -2.91
CA LEU A 86 5.16 -10.76 -4.01
C LEU A 86 3.73 -11.05 -4.47
N LEU A 87 3.42 -12.30 -4.84
CA LEU A 87 2.10 -12.68 -5.35
C LEU A 87 1.02 -12.57 -4.28
N THR A 88 1.38 -12.74 -3.01
CA THR A 88 0.50 -12.48 -1.87
C THR A 88 0.16 -11.00 -1.76
N CYS A 89 1.15 -10.11 -1.98
CA CYS A 89 0.92 -8.67 -2.02
C CYS A 89 0.08 -8.23 -3.21
N TYR A 90 0.25 -8.81 -4.39
CA TYR A 90 -0.65 -8.59 -5.53
C TYR A 90 -2.10 -8.90 -5.14
N ARG A 91 -2.35 -10.08 -4.59
CA ARG A 91 -3.68 -10.50 -4.13
C ARG A 91 -4.22 -9.59 -3.03
N TYR A 92 -3.37 -9.24 -2.07
CA TYR A 92 -3.75 -8.31 -1.00
C TYR A 92 -4.23 -6.97 -1.56
N ILE A 93 -3.52 -6.42 -2.54
CA ILE A 93 -3.84 -5.13 -3.16
C ILE A 93 -5.14 -5.26 -3.97
N GLU A 94 -5.22 -6.22 -4.86
CA GLU A 94 -6.31 -6.33 -5.83
C GLU A 94 -7.62 -6.88 -5.26
N LEU A 95 -7.57 -7.59 -4.11
CA LEU A 95 -8.75 -8.00 -3.35
C LEU A 95 -9.27 -6.95 -2.36
N ASN A 96 -8.62 -5.80 -2.23
CA ASN A 96 -9.09 -4.75 -1.31
C ASN A 96 -10.55 -4.37 -1.53
N PRO A 97 -11.03 -4.14 -2.76
CA PRO A 97 -12.43 -3.79 -3.01
C PRO A 97 -13.41 -4.90 -2.61
N VAL A 98 -13.02 -6.17 -2.80
CA VAL A 98 -13.83 -7.33 -2.38
C VAL A 98 -13.90 -7.40 -0.85
N ARG A 99 -12.77 -7.25 -0.17
CA ARG A 99 -12.73 -7.23 1.31
C ARG A 99 -13.43 -6.04 1.95
N ALA A 100 -13.61 -4.97 1.19
CA ALA A 100 -14.37 -3.79 1.62
C ALA A 100 -15.85 -3.87 1.19
N ASP A 101 -16.33 -5.03 0.73
CA ASP A 101 -17.70 -5.27 0.27
C ASP A 101 -18.18 -4.29 -0.81
N MET A 102 -17.25 -3.70 -1.58
CA MET A 102 -17.57 -2.79 -2.68
C MET A 102 -17.99 -3.54 -3.93
N VAL A 103 -17.42 -4.72 -4.17
CA VAL A 103 -17.69 -5.62 -5.30
C VAL A 103 -17.57 -7.07 -4.84
N ARG A 104 -18.16 -8.00 -5.61
CA ARG A 104 -18.08 -9.44 -5.33
C ARG A 104 -16.88 -10.11 -5.98
N ASP A 105 -16.49 -9.62 -7.15
CA ASP A 105 -15.32 -10.10 -7.92
C ASP A 105 -14.36 -8.94 -8.17
N PRO A 106 -13.03 -9.12 -8.04
CA PRO A 106 -12.05 -8.05 -8.25
C PRO A 106 -12.08 -7.50 -9.69
N GLY A 107 -12.53 -8.27 -10.68
CA GLY A 107 -12.70 -7.82 -12.06
C GLY A 107 -13.83 -6.80 -12.26
N GLU A 108 -14.77 -6.71 -11.32
CA GLU A 108 -15.85 -5.73 -11.35
C GLU A 108 -15.33 -4.32 -10.98
N TYR A 109 -14.26 -4.24 -10.20
CA TYR A 109 -13.70 -2.96 -9.75
C TYR A 109 -12.78 -2.34 -10.79
N ALA A 110 -13.20 -1.18 -11.32
CA ALA A 110 -12.49 -0.52 -12.42
C ALA A 110 -11.16 0.13 -12.01
N TRP A 111 -10.99 0.45 -10.73
CA TRP A 111 -9.86 1.21 -10.20
C TRP A 111 -8.83 0.33 -9.51
N SER A 112 -8.47 -0.76 -10.19
CA SER A 112 -7.50 -1.77 -9.77
C SER A 112 -6.76 -2.34 -10.98
N SER A 113 -5.51 -2.74 -10.77
CA SER A 113 -4.69 -3.45 -11.75
C SER A 113 -5.15 -4.87 -12.06
N TYR A 114 -6.12 -5.43 -11.34
CA TYR A 114 -6.60 -6.80 -11.56
C TYR A 114 -7.07 -7.04 -12.99
N ARG A 115 -7.69 -6.04 -13.62
CA ARG A 115 -8.13 -6.15 -15.03
C ARG A 115 -6.97 -6.36 -15.99
N HIS A 116 -5.77 -5.86 -15.68
CA HIS A 116 -4.55 -6.17 -16.42
C HIS A 116 -4.01 -7.54 -16.03
N ASN A 117 -3.69 -7.72 -14.76
CA ASN A 117 -2.98 -8.88 -14.27
C ASN A 117 -3.82 -10.17 -14.36
N GLY A 118 -5.10 -10.10 -14.07
CA GLY A 118 -6.02 -11.24 -14.08
C GLY A 118 -6.79 -11.42 -15.40
N LEU A 119 -7.19 -10.33 -16.05
CA LEU A 119 -8.08 -10.39 -17.21
C LEU A 119 -7.42 -10.01 -18.54
N GLY A 120 -6.12 -9.65 -18.53
CA GLY A 120 -5.35 -9.33 -19.72
C GLY A 120 -5.74 -8.04 -20.43
N ARG A 121 -6.47 -7.14 -19.78
CA ARG A 121 -6.74 -5.80 -20.32
C ARG A 121 -5.49 -4.95 -20.25
N THR A 122 -5.14 -4.30 -21.34
CA THR A 122 -3.95 -3.45 -21.38
C THR A 122 -4.06 -2.30 -20.36
N ASP A 123 -3.07 -2.18 -19.48
CA ASP A 123 -2.85 -1.04 -18.60
C ASP A 123 -1.43 -0.53 -18.82
N VAL A 124 -1.31 0.66 -19.39
CA VAL A 124 -0.03 1.29 -19.74
C VAL A 124 0.80 1.71 -18.52
N LEU A 125 0.21 1.65 -17.33
CA LEU A 125 0.91 1.92 -16.07
C LEU A 125 1.68 0.68 -15.58
N ILE A 126 1.23 -0.53 -15.95
CA ILE A 126 1.76 -1.77 -15.38
C ILE A 126 3.04 -2.21 -16.11
N THR A 127 4.04 -2.51 -15.30
CA THR A 127 5.23 -3.26 -15.67
C THR A 127 5.16 -4.62 -15.01
N GLU A 128 5.01 -5.69 -15.80
CA GLU A 128 4.94 -7.06 -15.27
C GLU A 128 6.24 -7.43 -14.53
N HIS A 129 6.11 -7.81 -13.26
CA HIS A 129 7.25 -8.30 -12.47
C HIS A 129 7.75 -9.66 -12.98
N PRO A 130 9.06 -9.97 -12.96
CA PRO A 130 9.58 -11.28 -13.41
C PRO A 130 8.89 -12.48 -12.77
N LEU A 131 8.61 -12.47 -11.47
CA LEU A 131 7.89 -13.55 -10.78
C LEU A 131 6.43 -13.71 -11.25
N TYR A 132 5.75 -12.62 -11.63
CA TYR A 132 4.43 -12.72 -12.26
C TYR A 132 4.56 -13.38 -13.65
N ARG A 133 5.57 -13.02 -14.43
CA ARG A 133 5.82 -13.62 -15.75
C ARG A 133 6.18 -15.11 -15.68
N GLN A 134 6.77 -15.55 -14.58
CA GLN A 134 7.12 -16.96 -14.33
C GLN A 134 5.91 -17.86 -14.04
N ILE A 135 4.72 -17.30 -13.77
CA ILE A 135 3.50 -18.11 -13.57
C ILE A 135 3.23 -19.01 -14.78
N ALA A 136 3.39 -18.47 -16.00
CA ALA A 136 3.32 -19.28 -17.22
C ALA A 136 3.96 -18.55 -18.41
N VAL A 137 4.34 -19.32 -19.44
CA VAL A 137 5.01 -18.82 -20.65
C VAL A 137 4.08 -17.93 -21.49
N THR A 138 2.84 -18.36 -21.71
CA THR A 138 1.88 -17.60 -22.51
C THR A 138 1.05 -16.65 -21.64
N ALA A 139 0.65 -15.52 -22.20
CA ALA A 139 -0.18 -14.54 -21.48
C ALA A 139 -1.49 -15.17 -20.99
N ALA A 140 -2.18 -15.94 -21.84
CA ALA A 140 -3.44 -16.58 -21.46
C ALA A 140 -3.28 -17.58 -20.31
N ALA A 141 -2.24 -18.42 -20.36
CA ALA A 141 -1.95 -19.37 -19.28
C ALA A 141 -1.53 -18.63 -17.98
N ARG A 142 -0.79 -17.53 -18.10
CA ARG A 142 -0.39 -16.68 -16.97
C ARG A 142 -1.60 -16.07 -16.29
N GLN A 143 -2.53 -15.51 -17.05
CA GLN A 143 -3.78 -14.96 -16.52
C GLN A 143 -4.63 -16.02 -15.82
N ALA A 144 -4.78 -17.21 -16.45
CA ALA A 144 -5.50 -18.31 -15.82
C ALA A 144 -4.84 -18.78 -14.52
N GLY A 145 -3.51 -18.93 -14.51
CA GLY A 145 -2.73 -19.24 -13.31
C GLY A 145 -2.84 -18.16 -12.24
N TYR A 146 -2.81 -16.89 -12.64
CA TYR A 146 -2.98 -15.77 -11.73
C TYR A 146 -4.39 -15.75 -11.11
N GLN A 147 -5.45 -15.90 -11.90
CA GLN A 147 -6.83 -16.01 -11.40
C GLN A 147 -6.99 -17.19 -10.43
N ALA A 148 -6.31 -18.31 -10.67
CA ALA A 148 -6.37 -19.46 -9.78
C ALA A 148 -5.87 -19.12 -8.37
N LEU A 149 -4.91 -18.22 -8.23
CA LEU A 149 -4.43 -17.74 -6.92
C LEU A 149 -5.53 -17.03 -6.13
N PHE A 150 -6.49 -16.37 -6.80
CA PHE A 150 -7.58 -15.64 -6.14
C PHE A 150 -8.71 -16.54 -5.64
N ARG A 151 -8.77 -17.79 -6.08
CA ARG A 151 -9.74 -18.77 -5.58
C ARG A 151 -9.39 -19.27 -4.17
N ALA A 152 -8.12 -19.30 -3.83
CA ALA A 152 -7.68 -19.59 -2.48
C ALA A 152 -7.86 -18.35 -1.59
N HIS A 153 -8.52 -18.50 -0.46
CA HIS A 153 -8.61 -17.39 0.50
C HIS A 153 -7.20 -17.00 0.98
N LEU A 154 -6.94 -15.69 1.09
CA LEU A 154 -5.85 -15.21 1.92
C LEU A 154 -6.29 -15.45 3.37
N ASP A 155 -5.51 -16.21 4.11
CA ASP A 155 -5.83 -16.45 5.51
C ASP A 155 -5.67 -15.16 6.34
N GLU A 156 -6.42 -15.06 7.43
CA GLU A 156 -6.36 -13.88 8.30
C GLU A 156 -4.97 -13.61 8.89
N PRO A 157 -4.14 -14.62 9.22
CA PRO A 157 -2.76 -14.40 9.61
C PRO A 157 -1.95 -13.65 8.56
N ALA A 158 -1.98 -14.06 7.28
CA ALA A 158 -1.25 -13.38 6.21
C ALA A 158 -1.74 -11.94 5.98
N LEU A 159 -3.06 -11.73 6.03
CA LEU A 159 -3.65 -10.39 5.94
C LEU A 159 -3.19 -9.49 7.09
N THR A 160 -3.18 -10.00 8.30
CA THR A 160 -2.76 -9.29 9.50
C THR A 160 -1.27 -8.98 9.44
N GLU A 161 -0.42 -9.94 9.00
CA GLU A 161 1.02 -9.72 8.84
C GLU A 161 1.29 -8.59 7.84
N ILE A 162 0.65 -8.58 6.68
CA ILE A 162 0.81 -7.52 5.68
C ILE A 162 0.38 -6.17 6.25
N ARG A 163 -0.80 -6.08 6.86
CA ARG A 163 -1.34 -4.84 7.45
C ARG A 163 -0.41 -4.28 8.53
N ASP A 164 0.01 -5.10 9.45
CA ASP A 164 0.88 -4.71 10.56
C ASP A 164 2.25 -4.27 10.07
N THR A 165 2.81 -4.98 9.12
CA THR A 165 4.10 -4.70 8.52
C THR A 165 4.07 -3.35 7.80
N VAL A 166 3.08 -3.10 6.95
CA VAL A 166 2.90 -1.82 6.24
C VAL A 166 2.64 -0.68 7.23
N ASN A 167 1.75 -0.87 8.20
CA ASN A 167 1.43 0.17 9.18
C ASN A 167 2.62 0.60 10.04
N ARG A 168 3.59 -0.28 10.22
CA ARG A 168 4.80 -0.03 11.03
C ARG A 168 6.03 0.29 10.19
N ASN A 169 5.92 0.31 8.86
CA ASN A 169 7.05 0.47 7.93
C ASN A 169 8.16 -0.57 8.20
N LEU A 170 7.77 -1.83 8.38
CA LEU A 170 8.70 -2.95 8.60
C LEU A 170 8.85 -3.77 7.31
N PRO A 171 9.96 -4.50 7.10
CA PRO A 171 10.09 -5.41 5.97
C PRO A 171 9.17 -6.62 6.13
N LEU A 172 8.51 -7.00 5.04
CA LEU A 172 7.69 -8.19 4.91
C LEU A 172 8.55 -9.34 4.34
N GLY A 173 8.80 -10.35 5.15
CA GLY A 173 9.67 -11.46 4.77
C GLY A 173 10.00 -12.37 5.95
N ALA A 174 10.71 -13.46 5.68
CA ALA A 174 11.21 -14.39 6.68
C ALA A 174 12.19 -13.71 7.66
N GLY A 175 12.44 -14.33 8.80
CA GLY A 175 13.34 -13.80 9.83
C GLY A 175 14.72 -13.42 9.28
N ARG A 176 15.32 -14.29 8.48
CA ARG A 176 16.62 -14.03 7.83
C ARG A 176 16.61 -12.78 6.92
N PHE A 177 15.54 -12.59 6.15
CA PHE A 177 15.39 -11.39 5.31
C PHE A 177 15.30 -10.13 6.17
N ARG A 178 14.54 -10.18 7.26
CA ARG A 178 14.42 -9.05 8.21
C ARG A 178 15.76 -8.71 8.87
N GLU A 179 16.57 -9.71 9.20
CA GLU A 179 17.93 -9.53 9.71
C GLU A 179 18.83 -8.87 8.68
N GLN A 180 18.84 -9.36 7.43
CA GLN A 180 19.61 -8.74 6.34
C GLN A 180 19.25 -7.27 6.14
N VAL A 181 17.96 -6.94 6.18
CA VAL A 181 17.50 -5.56 6.05
C VAL A 181 17.94 -4.72 7.26
N ALA A 182 17.90 -5.27 8.48
CA ALA A 182 18.35 -4.61 9.69
C ALA A 182 19.84 -4.27 9.63
N ASP A 183 20.64 -5.23 9.19
CA ASP A 183 22.09 -5.07 9.04
C ASP A 183 22.43 -4.02 7.98
N ALA A 184 21.76 -4.09 6.82
CA ALA A 184 21.95 -3.11 5.74
C ALA A 184 21.57 -1.68 6.14
N LEU A 185 20.58 -1.52 7.05
CA LEU A 185 20.13 -0.23 7.54
C LEU A 185 20.89 0.24 8.80
N GLY A 186 21.77 -0.59 9.39
CA GLY A 186 22.45 -0.29 10.63
C GLY A 186 21.53 -0.06 11.83
N ARG A 187 20.29 -0.60 11.78
CA ARG A 187 19.29 -0.44 12.84
C ARG A 187 18.44 -1.68 13.01
N ARG A 188 17.98 -1.95 14.22
CA ARG A 188 17.02 -3.03 14.46
C ARG A 188 15.73 -2.79 13.71
N VAL A 189 15.32 -3.76 12.91
CA VAL A 189 14.05 -3.80 12.20
C VAL A 189 13.19 -4.87 12.86
N GLY A 190 12.39 -4.48 13.84
CA GLY A 190 11.54 -5.40 14.59
C GLY A 190 10.44 -4.67 15.35
N LEU A 191 9.49 -5.44 15.87
CA LEU A 191 8.44 -4.92 16.72
C LEU A 191 9.09 -4.36 17.99
N ARG A 192 9.18 -3.03 18.12
CA ARG A 192 9.40 -2.44 19.44
C ARG A 192 8.21 -2.84 20.30
N ALA A 193 8.46 -3.52 21.43
CA ALA A 193 7.45 -3.63 22.46
C ALA A 193 6.89 -2.23 22.71
N ARG A 194 5.56 -2.10 22.71
CA ARG A 194 4.89 -0.82 22.98
C ARG A 194 5.43 -0.35 24.32
N GLY A 195 6.15 0.77 24.35
CA GLY A 195 6.66 1.34 25.58
C GLY A 195 5.50 1.47 26.56
N ARG A 196 5.70 1.08 27.82
CA ARG A 196 4.76 1.26 28.91
C ARG A 196 4.21 2.68 28.81
N LYS A 197 2.88 2.86 28.72
CA LYS A 197 2.26 4.18 28.89
C LYS A 197 2.86 4.73 30.17
N ALA A 198 3.48 5.90 30.12
CA ALA A 198 3.84 6.60 31.34
C ALA A 198 2.55 6.75 32.15
N ASP A 199 2.55 6.24 33.37
CA ASP A 199 1.48 6.50 34.33
C ASP A 199 1.48 8.02 34.52
N VAL A 200 0.55 8.71 33.87
CA VAL A 200 0.30 10.13 34.11
C VAL A 200 -0.38 10.15 35.47
N PRO A 201 0.26 10.73 36.51
CA PRO A 201 -0.41 10.89 37.80
C PRO A 201 -1.71 11.65 37.56
N ALA A 202 -2.80 11.13 38.08
CA ALA A 202 -4.09 11.83 38.04
C ALA A 202 -3.88 13.19 38.74
N LEU A 203 -4.02 14.29 37.98
CA LEU A 203 -4.10 15.63 38.55
C LEU A 203 -5.31 15.65 39.49
N PRO A 204 -5.16 16.11 40.76
CA PRO A 204 -6.30 16.27 41.65
C PRO A 204 -7.26 17.29 41.04
N LEU A 205 -8.54 16.92 40.98
CA LEU A 205 -9.59 17.84 40.55
C LEU A 205 -9.63 19.06 41.47
N PRO A 206 -9.66 20.28 40.96
CA PRO A 206 -9.83 21.48 41.78
C PRO A 206 -11.29 21.54 42.27
N GLY A 207 -11.50 21.58 43.57
CA GLY A 207 -12.75 22.03 44.15
C GLY A 207 -13.47 21.05 45.06
N GLN A 208 -12.98 20.85 46.28
CA GLN A 208 -13.82 20.70 47.48
C GLN A 208 -13.14 21.42 48.63
N MET A 209 -13.37 22.75 48.73
CA MET A 209 -13.25 23.46 49.97
C MET A 209 -14.50 23.22 50.77
N GLY A 210 -14.40 22.37 51.81
CA GLY A 210 -15.44 22.28 52.84
C GLY A 210 -15.40 23.57 53.68
N LEU A 211 -16.50 24.30 53.70
CA LEU A 211 -16.82 25.31 54.69
C LEU A 211 -17.31 24.58 55.93
N GLU A 212 -16.52 24.56 57.02
CA GLU A 212 -16.98 24.34 58.37
C GLU A 212 -17.30 25.71 58.97
N LEU A 213 -18.57 25.82 59.48
CA LEU A 213 -19.05 26.87 60.36
C LEU A 213 -18.65 26.56 61.80
#